data_36cd5bd919fc1e46519c4791f96e4d46
#
_entry.id   36cd5bd919fc1e46519c4791f96e4d46
#
_cell.length_a   1.000
_cell.length_b   1.000
_cell.length_c   1.000
_cell.angle_alpha   90.00
_cell.angle_beta   90.00
_cell.angle_gamma   90.00
#
_symmetry.space_group_name_H-M   'P 1'
#
loop_
_entity.id
_entity.type
_entity.pdbx_description
1 polymer ?
#
loop_
_entity_poly.entity_id
_entity_poly.type
_entity_poly.pdbx_seq_one_letter_code
_entity_poly.pdbx_strand_id
1 'polypeptide(L)'
;METTTWPVLTVLTFLPLIGVVFLLLIRGDEDVVSRNARNVALWVSGFTFLLSLILLINFDPTYAGYQFVDKGEWLAADGIGFMMGVDGISMPFIVLSAFLTPLAILASWQSVQHRVREYMIAFLALETLMIGTFAALDLVVFYLFFEAVLIPMFIIIGIWGGARRVYSAFKFFLYTLAGSVLM
;
A
#
# COMPACT_ATOMS: atom_id res chain seq x y z
N MET A 1 -24.05 4.30 -9.00
CA MET A 1 -22.83 3.50 -8.81
C MET A 1 -22.53 2.82 -10.15
N GLU A 2 -21.53 3.30 -10.88
CA GLU A 2 -21.05 2.58 -12.07
C GLU A 2 -20.13 1.45 -11.60
N THR A 3 -20.60 0.22 -11.71
CA THR A 3 -19.76 -0.96 -11.52
C THR A 3 -18.95 -1.17 -12.80
N THR A 4 -17.65 -1.03 -12.71
CA THR A 4 -16.76 -1.38 -13.82
C THR A 4 -16.78 -2.89 -14.04
N THR A 5 -16.72 -3.33 -15.31
CA THR A 5 -16.65 -4.75 -15.67
C THR A 5 -15.35 -5.43 -15.24
N TRP A 6 -14.34 -4.67 -14.85
CA TRP A 6 -13.04 -5.14 -14.39
C TRP A 6 -12.74 -4.54 -13.00
N PRO A 7 -12.24 -5.34 -12.05
CA PRO A 7 -11.93 -4.89 -10.69
C PRO A 7 -10.63 -4.07 -10.66
N VAL A 8 -10.67 -2.87 -11.26
CA VAL A 8 -9.47 -2.07 -11.51
C VAL A 8 -8.85 -1.56 -10.21
N LEU A 9 -9.68 -1.15 -9.23
CA LEU A 9 -9.18 -0.70 -7.92
C LEU A 9 -8.59 -1.85 -7.12
N THR A 10 -9.22 -3.01 -7.16
CA THR A 10 -8.67 -4.22 -6.54
C THR A 10 -7.32 -4.58 -7.14
N VAL A 11 -7.19 -4.55 -8.48
CA VAL A 11 -5.92 -4.79 -9.17
C VAL A 11 -4.87 -3.76 -8.76
N LEU A 12 -5.21 -2.46 -8.78
CA LEU A 12 -4.30 -1.39 -8.35
C LEU A 12 -3.80 -1.59 -6.93
N THR A 13 -4.70 -1.93 -6.01
CA THR A 13 -4.38 -2.11 -4.58
C THR A 13 -3.45 -3.28 -4.34
N PHE A 14 -3.69 -4.42 -5.01
CA PHE A 14 -2.92 -5.65 -4.77
C PHE A 14 -1.72 -5.83 -5.72
N LEU A 15 -1.55 -4.96 -6.72
CA LEU A 15 -0.41 -5.00 -7.64
C LEU A 15 0.95 -4.98 -6.92
N PRO A 16 1.19 -4.12 -5.90
CA PRO A 16 2.47 -4.14 -5.18
C PRO A 16 2.76 -5.47 -4.47
N LEU A 17 1.74 -6.22 -4.04
CA LEU A 17 1.94 -7.55 -3.44
C LEU A 17 2.45 -8.58 -4.43
N ILE A 18 2.16 -8.43 -5.73
CA ILE A 18 2.78 -9.26 -6.76
C ILE A 18 4.30 -9.02 -6.74
N GLY A 19 4.72 -7.77 -6.58
CA GLY A 19 6.14 -7.43 -6.38
C GLY A 19 6.74 -8.09 -5.13
N VAL A 20 6.00 -8.13 -4.02
CA VAL A 20 6.44 -8.85 -2.80
C VAL A 20 6.67 -10.33 -3.08
N VAL A 21 5.78 -10.99 -3.82
CA VAL A 21 5.97 -12.40 -4.21
C VAL A 21 7.24 -12.57 -5.04
N PHE A 22 7.48 -11.71 -6.03
CA PHE A 22 8.73 -11.75 -6.80
C PHE A 22 9.97 -11.54 -5.92
N LEU A 23 9.93 -10.60 -4.97
CA LEU A 23 11.02 -10.36 -4.03
C LEU A 23 11.34 -11.58 -3.16
N LEU A 24 10.32 -12.33 -2.74
CA LEU A 24 10.50 -13.56 -1.96
C LEU A 24 11.15 -14.69 -2.77
N LEU A 25 10.96 -14.70 -4.08
CA LEU A 25 11.53 -15.71 -4.99
C LEU A 25 12.98 -15.40 -5.39
N ILE A 26 13.47 -14.16 -5.22
CA ILE A 26 14.86 -13.80 -5.54
C ILE A 26 15.82 -14.54 -4.60
N ARG A 27 16.75 -15.28 -5.20
CA ARG A 27 17.82 -16.02 -4.50
C ARG A 27 19.17 -15.69 -5.14
N GLY A 28 20.24 -15.80 -4.37
CA GLY A 28 21.60 -15.56 -4.83
C GLY A 28 22.45 -14.89 -3.77
N ASP A 29 23.60 -14.38 -4.16
CA ASP A 29 24.49 -13.61 -3.31
C ASP A 29 23.83 -12.29 -2.87
N GLU A 30 24.21 -11.80 -1.69
CA GLU A 30 23.56 -10.66 -1.03
C GLU A 30 23.54 -9.39 -1.91
N ASP A 31 24.65 -9.12 -2.62
CA ASP A 31 24.75 -7.98 -3.53
C ASP A 31 23.81 -8.08 -4.73
N VAL A 32 23.70 -9.28 -5.31
CA VAL A 32 22.81 -9.55 -6.44
C VAL A 32 21.35 -9.44 -6.01
N VAL A 33 21.02 -10.03 -4.86
CA VAL A 33 19.68 -9.96 -4.27
C VAL A 33 19.29 -8.52 -3.98
N SER A 34 20.17 -7.73 -3.37
CA SER A 34 19.92 -6.33 -3.03
C SER A 34 19.67 -5.48 -4.27
N ARG A 35 20.49 -5.63 -5.31
CA ARG A 35 20.32 -4.89 -6.57
C ARG A 35 19.01 -5.26 -7.27
N ASN A 36 18.73 -6.56 -7.38
CA ASN A 36 17.51 -7.03 -8.04
C ASN A 36 16.25 -6.63 -7.23
N ALA A 37 16.32 -6.67 -5.90
CA ALA A 37 15.21 -6.25 -5.04
C ALA A 37 14.85 -4.77 -5.24
N ARG A 38 15.85 -3.89 -5.30
CA ARG A 38 15.63 -2.46 -5.61
C ARG A 38 14.97 -2.26 -6.96
N ASN A 39 15.48 -2.95 -8.00
CA ASN A 39 14.93 -2.85 -9.35
C ASN A 39 13.49 -3.35 -9.42
N VAL A 40 13.19 -4.52 -8.87
CA VAL A 40 11.82 -5.08 -8.86
C VAL A 40 10.87 -4.15 -8.12
N ALA A 41 11.25 -3.68 -6.92
CA ALA A 41 10.43 -2.75 -6.15
C ALA A 41 10.16 -1.45 -6.91
N LEU A 42 11.17 -0.87 -7.55
CA LEU A 42 11.03 0.34 -8.34
C LEU A 42 10.12 0.15 -9.57
N TRP A 43 10.27 -0.95 -10.29
CA TRP A 43 9.42 -1.23 -11.45
C TRP A 43 7.97 -1.46 -11.04
N VAL A 44 7.74 -2.26 -10.00
CA VAL A 44 6.38 -2.57 -9.54
C VAL A 44 5.69 -1.30 -9.02
N SER A 45 6.33 -0.52 -8.14
CA SER A 45 5.75 0.73 -7.65
C SER A 45 5.57 1.77 -8.76
N GLY A 46 6.47 1.82 -9.75
CA GLY A 46 6.32 2.63 -10.95
C GLY A 46 5.12 2.23 -11.79
N PHE A 47 4.86 0.94 -11.97
CA PHE A 47 3.66 0.44 -12.66
C PHE A 47 2.38 0.76 -11.87
N THR A 48 2.39 0.63 -10.54
CA THR A 48 1.27 1.02 -9.69
C THR A 48 0.95 2.50 -9.87
N PHE A 49 1.98 3.35 -9.88
CA PHE A 49 1.82 4.78 -10.13
C PHE A 49 1.25 5.06 -11.52
N LEU A 50 1.77 4.44 -12.58
CA LEU A 50 1.24 4.62 -13.93
C LEU A 50 -0.22 4.18 -14.04
N LEU A 51 -0.59 3.08 -13.41
CA LEU A 51 -1.98 2.61 -13.38
C LEU A 51 -2.88 3.59 -12.62
N SER A 52 -2.41 4.19 -11.52
CA SER A 52 -3.15 5.21 -10.78
C SER A 52 -3.37 6.48 -11.61
N LEU A 53 -2.42 6.87 -12.47
CA LEU A 53 -2.58 7.99 -13.41
C LEU A 53 -3.63 7.67 -14.49
N ILE A 54 -3.68 6.44 -15.00
CA ILE A 54 -4.72 6.02 -15.95
C ILE A 54 -6.10 6.13 -15.31
N LEU A 55 -6.25 5.74 -14.05
CA LEU A 55 -7.50 5.91 -13.31
C LEU A 55 -7.85 7.40 -13.13
N LEU A 56 -6.87 8.23 -12.79
CA LEU A 56 -7.07 9.68 -12.64
C LEU A 56 -7.54 10.35 -13.94
N ILE A 57 -6.99 9.94 -15.09
CA ILE A 57 -7.41 10.49 -16.42
C ILE A 57 -8.84 10.10 -16.75
N ASN A 58 -9.28 8.91 -16.34
CA ASN A 58 -10.63 8.40 -16.57
C ASN A 58 -11.64 8.80 -15.46
N PHE A 59 -11.20 9.54 -14.45
CA PHE A 59 -12.05 10.01 -13.37
C PHE A 59 -12.91 11.18 -13.84
N ASP A 60 -14.22 11.10 -13.60
CA ASP A 60 -15.16 12.20 -13.92
C ASP A 60 -15.37 13.10 -12.68
N PRO A 61 -14.80 14.31 -12.66
CA PRO A 61 -14.94 15.21 -11.53
C PRO A 61 -16.35 15.80 -11.37
N THR A 62 -17.24 15.64 -12.36
CA THR A 62 -18.61 16.16 -12.32
C THR A 62 -19.59 15.17 -11.66
N TYR A 63 -19.20 13.91 -11.52
CA TYR A 63 -20.02 12.88 -10.91
C TYR A 63 -19.87 12.89 -9.39
N ALA A 64 -20.95 13.18 -8.66
CA ALA A 64 -20.97 13.31 -7.20
C ALA A 64 -21.00 11.97 -6.43
N GLY A 65 -20.84 10.83 -7.09
CA GLY A 65 -20.85 9.50 -6.48
C GLY A 65 -19.50 8.82 -6.49
N TYR A 66 -19.43 7.60 -5.90
CA TYR A 66 -18.25 6.77 -6.00
C TYR A 66 -18.09 6.17 -7.39
N GLN A 67 -16.86 6.21 -7.90
CA GLN A 67 -16.47 5.70 -9.21
C GLN A 67 -15.55 4.48 -9.07
N PHE A 68 -15.41 3.69 -10.14
CA PHE A 68 -14.62 2.46 -10.19
C PHE A 68 -14.96 1.48 -9.06
N VAL A 69 -16.27 1.34 -8.75
CA VAL A 69 -16.70 0.55 -7.61
C VAL A 69 -16.53 -0.94 -7.88
N ASP A 70 -15.63 -1.55 -7.12
CA ASP A 70 -15.42 -3.01 -7.07
C ASP A 70 -16.19 -3.58 -5.88
N LYS A 71 -17.01 -4.62 -6.12
CA LYS A 71 -17.78 -5.30 -5.07
C LYS A 71 -17.44 -6.78 -5.07
N GLY A 72 -17.12 -7.30 -3.90
CA GLY A 72 -16.97 -8.72 -3.62
C GLY A 72 -17.79 -9.13 -2.41
N GLU A 73 -18.51 -10.24 -2.48
CA GLU A 73 -19.15 -10.83 -1.32
C GLU A 73 -18.09 -11.52 -0.46
N TRP A 74 -17.89 -11.04 0.78
CA TRP A 74 -16.90 -11.62 1.69
C TRP A 74 -17.58 -12.34 2.86
N LEU A 75 -18.40 -11.63 3.65
CA LEU A 75 -19.14 -12.16 4.78
C LEU A 75 -20.62 -11.77 4.62
N ALA A 76 -21.27 -12.30 3.59
CA ALA A 76 -22.63 -11.96 3.22
C ALA A 76 -23.65 -12.15 4.36
N ALA A 77 -23.40 -13.10 5.26
CA ALA A 77 -24.26 -13.38 6.43
C ALA A 77 -24.30 -12.23 7.44
N ASP A 78 -23.21 -11.45 7.55
CA ASP A 78 -23.05 -10.36 8.51
C ASP A 78 -23.20 -8.98 7.86
N GLY A 79 -23.51 -8.92 6.56
CA GLY A 79 -23.65 -7.68 5.81
C GLY A 79 -22.30 -6.98 5.50
N ILE A 80 -21.17 -7.67 5.72
CA ILE A 80 -19.83 -7.17 5.46
C ILE A 80 -19.42 -7.57 4.05
N GLY A 81 -19.18 -6.58 3.18
CA GLY A 81 -18.74 -6.79 1.81
C GLY A 81 -17.36 -6.19 1.55
N PHE A 82 -16.54 -6.88 0.78
CA PHE A 82 -15.36 -6.25 0.22
C PHE A 82 -15.82 -5.23 -0.83
N MET A 83 -15.81 -3.95 -0.46
CA MET A 83 -16.26 -2.89 -1.34
C MET A 83 -15.19 -1.80 -1.41
N MET A 84 -14.70 -1.55 -2.62
CA MET A 84 -13.74 -0.51 -2.93
C MET A 84 -14.33 0.47 -3.92
N GLY A 85 -13.96 1.74 -3.81
CA GLY A 85 -14.39 2.80 -4.74
C GLY A 85 -13.64 4.08 -4.44
N VAL A 86 -13.71 5.04 -5.35
CA VAL A 86 -13.04 6.34 -5.20
C VAL A 86 -14.02 7.48 -5.42
N ASP A 87 -13.76 8.57 -4.71
CA ASP A 87 -14.40 9.86 -4.87
C ASP A 87 -13.36 10.94 -5.19
N GLY A 88 -13.82 12.19 -5.35
CA GLY A 88 -12.94 13.33 -5.66
C GLY A 88 -11.92 13.67 -4.57
N ILE A 89 -12.09 13.14 -3.35
CA ILE A 89 -11.16 13.33 -2.24
C ILE A 89 -10.15 12.17 -2.17
N SER A 90 -10.60 10.92 -2.24
CA SER A 90 -9.74 9.75 -2.10
C SER A 90 -8.83 9.52 -3.31
N MET A 91 -9.29 9.87 -4.52
CA MET A 91 -8.50 9.68 -5.76
C MET A 91 -7.13 10.38 -5.74
N PRO A 92 -7.01 11.68 -5.37
CA PRO A 92 -5.71 12.33 -5.22
C PRO A 92 -4.79 11.66 -4.19
N PHE A 93 -5.33 11.13 -3.08
CA PHE A 93 -4.54 10.45 -2.06
C PHE A 93 -4.01 9.09 -2.54
N ILE A 94 -4.78 8.36 -3.35
CA ILE A 94 -4.32 7.12 -3.99
C ILE A 94 -3.16 7.41 -4.95
N VAL A 95 -3.31 8.42 -5.82
CA VAL A 95 -2.25 8.82 -6.76
C VAL A 95 -1.01 9.30 -6.01
N LEU A 96 -1.19 10.09 -4.95
CA LEU A 96 -0.09 10.57 -4.11
C LEU A 96 0.65 9.41 -3.44
N SER A 97 -0.06 8.44 -2.88
CA SER A 97 0.55 7.25 -2.25
C SER A 97 1.35 6.44 -3.26
N ALA A 98 0.78 6.18 -4.44
CA ALA A 98 1.46 5.49 -5.52
C ALA A 98 2.67 6.26 -6.07
N PHE A 99 2.65 7.59 -6.05
CA PHE A 99 3.77 8.44 -6.47
C PHE A 99 4.90 8.48 -5.43
N LEU A 100 4.56 8.57 -4.15
CA LEU A 100 5.56 8.69 -3.09
C LEU A 100 6.37 7.42 -2.89
N THR A 101 5.80 6.24 -3.15
CA THR A 101 6.50 4.97 -2.95
C THR A 101 7.74 4.82 -3.84
N PRO A 102 7.70 4.99 -5.17
CA PRO A 102 8.91 4.93 -5.99
C PRO A 102 9.93 6.01 -5.62
N LEU A 103 9.49 7.21 -5.21
CA LEU A 103 10.39 8.25 -4.72
C LEU A 103 11.09 7.84 -3.42
N ALA A 104 10.38 7.23 -2.48
CA ALA A 104 10.96 6.73 -1.23
C ALA A 104 11.96 5.60 -1.49
N ILE A 105 11.68 4.70 -2.44
CA ILE A 105 12.61 3.66 -2.88
C ILE A 105 13.88 4.29 -3.46
N LEU A 106 13.76 5.29 -4.33
CA LEU A 106 14.90 6.00 -4.90
C LEU A 106 15.70 6.76 -3.84
N ALA A 107 15.04 7.44 -2.92
CA ALA A 107 15.69 8.18 -1.82
C ALA A 107 16.47 7.24 -0.87
N SER A 108 15.95 6.02 -0.66
CA SER A 108 16.60 5.02 0.20
C SER A 108 17.68 4.20 -0.50
N TRP A 109 17.91 4.42 -1.81
CA TRP A 109 18.79 3.58 -2.64
C TRP A 109 20.21 3.40 -2.09
N GLN A 110 20.79 4.48 -1.57
CA GLN A 110 22.12 4.48 -0.99
C GLN A 110 22.13 4.41 0.54
N SER A 111 21.04 4.84 1.18
CA SER A 111 20.96 4.91 2.65
C SER A 111 20.77 3.54 3.30
N VAL A 112 20.05 2.63 2.62
CA VAL A 112 19.77 1.28 3.13
C VAL A 112 20.66 0.28 2.42
N GLN A 113 21.66 -0.28 3.14
CA GLN A 113 22.63 -1.23 2.61
C GLN A 113 22.52 -2.63 3.22
N HIS A 114 21.77 -2.80 4.31
CA HIS A 114 21.56 -4.09 4.96
C HIS A 114 20.09 -4.49 4.90
N ARG A 115 19.83 -5.78 4.69
CA ARG A 115 18.49 -6.36 4.60
C ARG A 115 17.60 -5.62 3.59
N VAL A 116 18.17 -5.27 2.44
CA VAL A 116 17.51 -4.45 1.41
C VAL A 116 16.23 -5.10 0.90
N ARG A 117 16.24 -6.43 0.72
CA ARG A 117 15.08 -7.17 0.24
C ARG A 117 13.88 -7.02 1.19
N GLU A 118 14.09 -7.18 2.49
CA GLU A 118 13.04 -7.05 3.51
C GLU A 118 12.51 -5.61 3.58
N TYR A 119 13.40 -4.63 3.39
CA TYR A 119 13.01 -3.23 3.31
C TYR A 119 12.09 -2.95 2.12
N MET A 120 12.42 -3.46 0.94
CA MET A 120 11.60 -3.30 -0.27
C MET A 120 10.25 -4.02 -0.14
N ILE A 121 10.23 -5.21 0.50
CA ILE A 121 8.99 -5.93 0.82
C ILE A 121 8.09 -5.07 1.73
N ALA A 122 8.64 -4.47 2.78
CA ALA A 122 7.89 -3.64 3.71
C ALA A 122 7.31 -2.39 3.00
N PHE A 123 8.04 -1.77 2.07
CA PHE A 123 7.54 -0.62 1.30
C PHE A 123 6.44 -0.98 0.33
N LEU A 124 6.55 -2.08 -0.42
CA LEU A 124 5.49 -2.53 -1.32
C LEU A 124 4.23 -2.98 -0.55
N ALA A 125 4.41 -3.64 0.60
CA ALA A 125 3.29 -3.96 1.48
C ALA A 125 2.60 -2.68 2.00
N LEU A 126 3.39 -1.68 2.42
CA LEU A 126 2.88 -0.38 2.86
C LEU A 126 2.09 0.32 1.76
N GLU A 127 2.58 0.32 0.52
CA GLU A 127 1.88 0.88 -0.65
C GLU A 127 0.49 0.24 -0.84
N THR A 128 0.42 -1.09 -0.83
CA THR A 128 -0.85 -1.82 -0.89
C THR A 128 -1.82 -1.38 0.19
N LEU A 129 -1.35 -1.31 1.44
CA LEU A 129 -2.19 -0.99 2.59
C LEU A 129 -2.67 0.47 2.57
N MET A 130 -1.82 1.41 2.14
CA MET A 130 -2.19 2.82 1.97
C MET A 130 -3.24 3.00 0.89
N ILE A 131 -3.05 2.40 -0.30
CA ILE A 131 -4.03 2.46 -1.39
C ILE A 131 -5.35 1.83 -0.94
N GLY A 132 -5.31 0.66 -0.28
CA GLY A 132 -6.47 -0.02 0.26
C GLY A 132 -7.25 0.82 1.27
N THR A 133 -6.56 1.54 2.16
CA THR A 133 -7.18 2.46 3.12
C THR A 133 -7.96 3.58 2.44
N PHE A 134 -7.41 4.19 1.38
CA PHE A 134 -8.09 5.28 0.68
C PHE A 134 -9.18 4.82 -0.29
N ALA A 135 -9.13 3.56 -0.72
CA ALA A 135 -10.12 2.99 -1.65
C ALA A 135 -11.26 2.26 -0.94
N ALA A 136 -11.15 1.93 0.34
CA ALA A 136 -12.15 1.17 1.08
C ALA A 136 -13.45 1.97 1.27
N LEU A 137 -14.59 1.38 0.90
CA LEU A 137 -15.94 1.93 1.12
C LEU A 137 -16.68 1.24 2.29
N ASP A 138 -16.22 0.07 2.71
CA ASP A 138 -16.73 -0.64 3.88
C ASP A 138 -15.86 -0.30 5.10
N LEU A 139 -16.50 -0.02 6.24
CA LEU A 139 -15.81 0.39 7.47
C LEU A 139 -14.87 -0.70 8.01
N VAL A 140 -15.26 -1.97 7.90
CA VAL A 140 -14.44 -3.10 8.37
C VAL A 140 -13.22 -3.26 7.48
N VAL A 141 -13.40 -3.15 6.15
CA VAL A 141 -12.30 -3.19 5.18
C VAL A 141 -11.35 -2.01 5.37
N PHE A 142 -11.89 -0.80 5.57
CA PHE A 142 -11.11 0.39 5.90
C PHE A 142 -10.26 0.17 7.15
N TYR A 143 -10.89 -0.26 8.25
CA TYR A 143 -10.20 -0.47 9.53
C TYR A 143 -9.11 -1.54 9.41
N LEU A 144 -9.37 -2.62 8.67
CA LEU A 144 -8.39 -3.68 8.44
C LEU A 144 -7.14 -3.15 7.70
N PHE A 145 -7.32 -2.40 6.61
CA PHE A 145 -6.20 -1.81 5.88
C PHE A 145 -5.47 -0.77 6.73
N PHE A 146 -6.21 0.09 7.43
CA PHE A 146 -5.66 1.14 8.28
C PHE A 146 -4.79 0.58 9.42
N GLU A 147 -5.28 -0.43 10.15
CA GLU A 147 -4.50 -1.09 11.20
C GLU A 147 -3.30 -1.85 10.64
N ALA A 148 -3.47 -2.52 9.51
CA ALA A 148 -2.39 -3.29 8.90
C ALA A 148 -1.20 -2.42 8.47
N VAL A 149 -1.39 -1.13 8.17
CA VAL A 149 -0.30 -0.16 7.88
C VAL A 149 0.72 -0.09 9.03
N LEU A 150 0.28 -0.29 10.27
CA LEU A 150 1.16 -0.24 11.43
C LEU A 150 2.24 -1.31 11.41
N ILE A 151 1.98 -2.48 10.81
CA ILE A 151 2.91 -3.61 10.78
C ILE A 151 4.17 -3.27 9.98
N PRO A 152 4.10 -2.92 8.68
CA PRO A 152 5.30 -2.56 7.93
C PRO A 152 5.98 -1.31 8.48
N MET A 153 5.24 -0.31 8.98
CA MET A 153 5.82 0.86 9.62
C MET A 153 6.60 0.52 10.89
N PHE A 154 6.07 -0.36 11.73
CA PHE A 154 6.78 -0.86 12.92
C PHE A 154 8.08 -1.55 12.54
N ILE A 155 8.07 -2.40 11.50
CA ILE A 155 9.23 -3.11 11.01
C ILE A 155 10.29 -2.14 10.45
N ILE A 156 9.87 -1.17 9.62
CA ILE A 156 10.76 -0.17 9.02
C ILE A 156 11.46 0.64 10.11
N ILE A 157 10.70 1.18 11.07
CA ILE A 157 11.26 1.97 12.17
C ILE A 157 12.17 1.11 13.06
N GLY A 158 11.75 -0.12 13.38
CA GLY A 158 12.45 -1.02 14.31
C GLY A 158 13.77 -1.55 13.78
N ILE A 159 13.89 -1.77 12.46
CA ILE A 159 15.10 -2.34 11.84
C ILE A 159 16.04 -1.24 11.32
N TRP A 160 15.52 -0.28 10.56
CA TRP A 160 16.33 0.74 9.86
C TRP A 160 16.29 2.11 10.51
N GLY A 161 15.59 2.28 11.62
CA GLY A 161 15.56 3.53 12.39
C GLY A 161 16.88 3.87 13.08
N GLY A 162 16.91 5.02 13.77
CA GLY A 162 18.09 5.56 14.46
C GLY A 162 18.45 4.85 15.76
N ALA A 163 19.22 5.50 16.62
CA ALA A 163 19.82 4.92 17.85
C ALA A 163 18.77 4.33 18.83
N ARG A 164 17.58 4.92 18.94
CA ARG A 164 16.48 4.45 19.80
C ARG A 164 15.34 3.82 19.02
N ARG A 165 15.62 3.18 17.89
CA ARG A 165 14.66 2.62 16.94
C ARG A 165 13.61 1.69 17.57
N VAL A 166 14.02 0.78 18.44
CA VAL A 166 13.12 -0.18 19.08
C VAL A 166 12.10 0.54 19.98
N TYR A 167 12.57 1.44 20.83
CA TYR A 167 11.68 2.26 21.67
C TYR A 167 10.71 3.09 20.83
N SER A 168 11.20 3.72 19.75
CA SER A 168 10.39 4.54 18.86
C SER A 168 9.35 3.72 18.12
N ALA A 169 9.70 2.50 17.66
CA ALA A 169 8.78 1.60 16.99
C ALA A 169 7.63 1.17 17.92
N PHE A 170 7.95 0.76 19.16
CA PHE A 170 6.92 0.39 20.15
C PHE A 170 6.05 1.59 20.54
N LYS A 171 6.64 2.75 20.75
CA LYS A 171 5.88 3.96 21.08
C LYS A 171 4.93 4.35 19.96
N PHE A 172 5.40 4.34 18.71
CA PHE A 172 4.59 4.60 17.53
C PHE A 172 3.41 3.62 17.45
N PHE A 173 3.72 2.32 17.51
CA PHE A 173 2.71 1.26 17.38
C PHE A 173 1.64 1.35 18.47
N LEU A 174 2.04 1.39 19.73
CA LEU A 174 1.09 1.41 20.85
C LEU A 174 0.26 2.69 20.88
N TYR A 175 0.86 3.84 20.58
CA TYR A 175 0.13 5.11 20.58
C TYR A 175 -0.91 5.15 19.45
N THR A 176 -0.54 4.73 18.25
CA THR A 176 -1.45 4.73 17.10
C THR A 176 -2.55 3.69 17.27
N LEU A 177 -2.20 2.46 17.71
CA LEU A 177 -3.16 1.40 17.97
C LEU A 177 -4.18 1.80 19.06
N ALA A 178 -3.69 2.42 20.16
CA ALA A 178 -4.59 2.89 21.21
C ALA A 178 -5.54 4.00 20.71
N GLY A 179 -5.08 4.87 19.82
CA GLY A 179 -5.89 5.91 19.20
C GLY A 179 -6.96 5.34 18.24
N SER A 180 -6.59 4.36 17.42
CA SER A 180 -7.50 3.76 16.43
C SER A 180 -8.56 2.85 17.05
N VAL A 181 -8.23 2.12 18.12
CA VAL A 181 -9.22 1.29 18.87
C VAL A 181 -10.29 2.15 19.54
N LEU A 182 -9.97 3.41 19.88
CA LEU A 182 -10.92 4.34 20.49
C LEU A 182 -11.80 5.08 19.46
N MET A 183 -11.49 4.98 18.19
CA MET A 183 -12.28 5.56 17.09
C MET A 183 -13.47 4.70 16.73
#